data_82861070fa213fe0f6babafdf49680c3
#
_entry.id   82861070fa213fe0f6babafdf49680c3
#
_cell.length_a   1.000
_cell.length_b   1.000
_cell.length_c   1.000
_cell.angle_alpha   90.00
_cell.angle_beta   90.00
_cell.angle_gamma   90.00
#
_symmetry.space_group_name_H-M   'P 1'
#
loop_
_entity.id
_entity.type
_entity.pdbx_description
1 polymer ?
#
loop_
_entity_poly.entity_id
_entity_poly.type
_entity_poly.pdbx_seq_one_letter_code
_entity_poly.pdbx_strand_id
1 'polypeptide(L)'
;MENDPFGTLGLTYDDVMLLPGHTDVIPSEADTSSRLTRRIQVAVPLLSAAMDTVTESRMAVAMARQGGLGILHRNLSIADQAEQVDRVKRSESGMVTDPVTTTADATVAEVDELCGRYRVSGLPVVDGSGVLVGIVTNRDMRFVSQFEKATTLVRDVMTPMPLITARVGVDPDDAVAIFAQHKIEKLPIVDDDGRLSGLITVKDFDKSEKYPNATKDEAGRLRVGAAIGFFGDAWQRAGQLLDAGVDVIVVDTANGDSAGVLDIIRRLKADSAFAGVDVIGGNVATRSGAQALVDAGADAIKVGVGPGSICTTRVVAGVGVPQVTAVWEAYQAAREKDVPVIADGGLQYSGDIAKALVAGADTVMLGSLLAGCDESPGDLVFQNGKQFKTYRGMGSLGALQTRGERTSYSKDRYFQSDVPSDDKLIAEGIEGQVPYRGPLSSVAYQLAGGLRQSMFYVGARTIPELKSKGKFVRITAAGLKESHPHDVQMVVEAPNYKR
;
A
#
# COMPACT_ATOMS: atom_id res chain seq x y z
N MET A 1 23.38 34.04 14.61
CA MET A 1 22.26 33.51 13.78
C MET A 1 21.46 32.40 14.46
N GLU A 2 21.84 31.96 15.68
CA GLU A 2 21.13 30.91 16.42
C GLU A 2 19.75 31.32 16.99
N ASN A 3 19.38 32.58 16.93
CA ASN A 3 18.10 33.10 17.43
C ASN A 3 17.27 33.85 16.39
N ASP A 4 17.51 33.65 15.08
CA ASP A 4 16.68 34.25 14.05
C ASP A 4 15.39 33.42 13.86
N PRO A 5 14.20 33.92 14.24
CA PRO A 5 12.94 33.19 14.10
C PRO A 5 12.49 33.02 12.65
N PHE A 6 13.11 33.72 11.70
CA PHE A 6 12.69 33.66 10.29
C PHE A 6 13.37 32.59 9.45
N GLY A 7 14.38 31.88 10.00
CA GLY A 7 14.95 30.66 9.47
C GLY A 7 15.25 30.62 7.97
N THR A 8 15.02 29.45 7.37
CA THR A 8 15.35 29.14 5.98
C THR A 8 14.14 29.33 5.06
N LEU A 9 14.39 29.74 3.80
CA LEU A 9 13.36 29.75 2.77
C LEU A 9 12.91 28.32 2.45
N GLY A 10 11.64 28.00 2.72
CA GLY A 10 11.03 26.70 2.38
C GLY A 10 10.59 26.65 0.91
N LEU A 11 10.90 25.53 0.23
CA LEU A 11 10.55 25.29 -1.17
C LEU A 11 9.60 24.08 -1.29
N THR A 12 8.57 24.22 -2.14
CA THR A 12 7.69 23.13 -2.55
C THR A 12 8.00 22.67 -3.97
N TYR A 13 7.28 21.68 -4.48
CA TYR A 13 7.51 21.13 -5.84
C TYR A 13 7.32 22.19 -6.92
N ASP A 14 6.42 23.14 -6.74
CA ASP A 14 6.15 24.22 -7.69
C ASP A 14 7.22 25.33 -7.70
N ASP A 15 8.13 25.33 -6.73
CA ASP A 15 9.23 26.33 -6.66
C ASP A 15 10.50 25.88 -7.37
N VAL A 16 10.55 24.64 -7.87
CA VAL A 16 11.75 24.05 -8.45
C VAL A 16 11.48 23.28 -9.73
N MET A 17 12.48 23.24 -10.61
CA MET A 17 12.54 22.33 -11.77
C MET A 17 13.86 21.58 -11.75
N LEU A 18 13.89 20.37 -12.34
CA LEU A 18 15.11 19.62 -12.57
C LEU A 18 15.80 20.16 -13.84
N LEU A 19 17.10 20.35 -13.77
CA LEU A 19 17.90 20.72 -14.93
C LEU A 19 18.10 19.49 -15.82
N PRO A 20 17.92 19.61 -17.15
CA PRO A 20 18.27 18.55 -18.07
C PRO A 20 19.80 18.37 -18.12
N GLY A 21 20.23 17.14 -18.33
CA GLY A 21 21.64 16.75 -18.45
C GLY A 21 21.91 15.99 -19.74
N HIS A 22 23.17 15.63 -19.96
CA HIS A 22 23.52 14.68 -21.02
C HIS A 22 22.96 13.30 -20.69
N THR A 23 22.41 12.60 -21.68
CA THR A 23 21.85 11.27 -21.51
C THR A 23 22.26 10.31 -22.62
N ASP A 24 22.51 9.07 -22.22
CA ASP A 24 22.65 7.89 -23.07
C ASP A 24 21.60 6.81 -22.68
N VAL A 25 20.60 7.20 -21.88
CA VAL A 25 19.52 6.33 -21.36
C VAL A 25 18.26 6.57 -22.15
N ILE A 26 17.53 5.53 -22.51
CA ILE A 26 16.17 5.67 -23.01
C ILE A 26 15.16 5.34 -21.89
N PRO A 27 13.96 5.95 -21.88
CA PRO A 27 13.01 5.78 -20.78
C PRO A 27 12.63 4.33 -20.44
N SER A 28 12.62 3.44 -21.44
CA SER A 28 12.30 2.01 -21.24
C SER A 28 13.39 1.23 -20.49
N GLU A 29 14.63 1.73 -20.50
CA GLU A 29 15.78 1.12 -19.83
C GLU A 29 15.99 1.63 -18.40
N ALA A 30 15.28 2.71 -18.03
CA ALA A 30 15.41 3.29 -16.71
C ALA A 30 14.81 2.36 -15.63
N ASP A 31 15.63 1.96 -14.68
CA ASP A 31 15.23 1.16 -13.52
C ASP A 31 14.68 2.07 -12.44
N THR A 32 13.38 1.92 -12.17
CA THR A 32 12.65 2.68 -11.15
C THR A 32 12.64 2.00 -9.78
N SER A 33 13.35 0.88 -9.62
CA SER A 33 13.42 0.19 -8.35
C SER A 33 14.04 1.07 -7.26
N SER A 34 13.51 0.97 -6.06
CA SER A 34 13.96 1.76 -4.92
C SER A 34 13.71 1.04 -3.59
N ARG A 35 14.31 1.54 -2.53
CA ARG A 35 14.13 1.01 -1.18
C ARG A 35 12.93 1.68 -0.49
N LEU A 36 12.02 0.86 0.02
CA LEU A 36 10.97 1.34 0.91
C LEU A 36 11.46 1.43 2.35
N THR A 37 12.14 0.37 2.79
CA THR A 37 12.76 0.25 4.10
C THR A 37 14.21 -0.26 3.93
N ARG A 38 14.89 -0.54 5.02
CA ARG A 38 16.23 -1.14 4.94
C ARG A 38 16.22 -2.53 4.30
N ARG A 39 15.11 -3.28 4.40
CA ARG A 39 15.00 -4.67 3.92
C ARG A 39 14.09 -4.83 2.70
N ILE A 40 13.12 -3.95 2.53
CA ILE A 40 12.10 -4.07 1.49
C ILE A 40 12.42 -3.15 0.32
N GLN A 41 12.49 -3.75 -0.86
CA GLN A 41 12.59 -3.04 -2.13
C GLN A 41 11.23 -3.06 -2.85
N VAL A 42 11.00 -2.04 -3.66
CA VAL A 42 9.84 -1.90 -4.56
C VAL A 42 10.34 -1.65 -5.97
N ALA A 43 9.69 -2.25 -6.97
CA ALA A 43 10.06 -2.07 -8.38
C ALA A 43 9.66 -0.67 -8.91
N VAL A 44 8.65 -0.05 -8.27
CA VAL A 44 8.20 1.31 -8.57
C VAL A 44 8.09 2.06 -7.23
N PRO A 45 8.66 3.27 -7.09
CA PRO A 45 8.76 3.95 -5.80
C PRO A 45 7.45 4.64 -5.37
N LEU A 46 6.32 3.95 -5.56
CA LEU A 46 4.97 4.46 -5.29
C LEU A 46 4.33 3.71 -4.14
N LEU A 47 3.78 4.45 -3.17
CA LEU A 47 3.00 3.91 -2.06
C LEU A 47 1.60 4.51 -2.06
N SER A 48 0.57 3.73 -1.73
CA SER A 48 -0.76 4.30 -1.48
C SER A 48 -0.95 4.64 -0.01
N ALA A 49 -1.50 5.84 0.24
CA ALA A 49 -1.59 6.43 1.57
C ALA A 49 -2.57 5.69 2.49
N ALA A 50 -2.26 5.67 3.79
CA ALA A 50 -3.09 5.10 4.85
C ALA A 50 -4.33 5.95 5.15
N MET A 51 -5.22 6.08 4.17
CA MET A 51 -6.43 6.90 4.25
C MET A 51 -7.66 6.06 3.91
N ASP A 52 -8.76 6.27 4.63
CA ASP A 52 -9.98 5.48 4.50
C ASP A 52 -10.76 5.68 3.19
N THR A 53 -10.33 6.60 2.36
CA THR A 53 -10.80 6.80 0.98
C THR A 53 -9.72 6.49 -0.07
N VAL A 54 -8.58 5.90 0.32
CA VAL A 54 -7.48 5.56 -0.60
C VAL A 54 -7.12 4.08 -0.55
N THR A 55 -6.77 3.54 0.64
CA THR A 55 -6.15 2.21 0.73
C THR A 55 -6.89 1.26 1.65
N GLU A 56 -7.61 0.33 1.05
CA GLU A 56 -8.04 -0.94 1.64
C GLU A 56 -7.43 -2.11 0.82
N SER A 57 -7.82 -3.35 1.10
CA SER A 57 -7.22 -4.55 0.48
C SER A 57 -7.19 -4.52 -1.05
N ARG A 58 -8.24 -4.00 -1.72
CA ARG A 58 -8.28 -3.88 -3.18
C ARG A 58 -7.15 -3.01 -3.73
N MET A 59 -6.98 -1.82 -3.14
CA MET A 59 -5.91 -0.88 -3.51
C MET A 59 -4.54 -1.46 -3.15
N ALA A 60 -4.39 -2.08 -1.97
CA ALA A 60 -3.11 -2.66 -1.54
C ALA A 60 -2.66 -3.79 -2.47
N VAL A 61 -3.58 -4.69 -2.89
CA VAL A 61 -3.31 -5.73 -3.88
C VAL A 61 -2.87 -5.12 -5.22
N ALA A 62 -3.62 -4.13 -5.72
CA ALA A 62 -3.32 -3.51 -6.99
C ALA A 62 -1.97 -2.76 -6.97
N MET A 63 -1.65 -2.05 -5.87
CA MET A 63 -0.36 -1.38 -5.69
C MET A 63 0.81 -2.37 -5.68
N ALA A 64 0.70 -3.45 -4.90
CA ALA A 64 1.75 -4.46 -4.86
C ALA A 64 1.97 -5.12 -6.22
N ARG A 65 0.90 -5.40 -6.99
CA ARG A 65 0.97 -5.92 -8.37
C ARG A 65 1.69 -4.98 -9.33
N GLN A 66 1.55 -3.68 -9.15
CA GLN A 66 2.24 -2.66 -9.96
C GLN A 66 3.69 -2.43 -9.50
N GLY A 67 4.18 -3.18 -8.51
CA GLY A 67 5.55 -3.06 -8.00
C GLY A 67 5.74 -1.98 -6.93
N GLY A 68 4.67 -1.38 -6.44
CA GLY A 68 4.64 -0.48 -5.29
C GLY A 68 4.21 -1.20 -4.01
N LEU A 69 3.66 -0.47 -3.03
CA LEU A 69 3.11 -1.04 -1.81
C LEU A 69 1.94 -0.22 -1.26
N GLY A 70 0.88 -0.89 -0.79
CA GLY A 70 -0.25 -0.25 -0.14
C GLY A 70 -0.12 -0.24 1.38
N ILE A 71 -0.47 0.90 2.00
CA ILE A 71 -0.55 1.00 3.45
C ILE A 71 -2.02 1.08 3.87
N LEU A 72 -2.50 0.03 4.52
CA LEU A 72 -3.87 -0.06 5.02
C LEU A 72 -4.11 0.97 6.12
N HIS A 73 -5.23 1.69 6.03
CA HIS A 73 -5.58 2.67 7.03
C HIS A 73 -6.05 2.00 8.33
N ARG A 74 -5.98 2.71 9.45
CA ARG A 74 -6.38 2.24 10.78
C ARG A 74 -7.77 2.70 11.24
N ASN A 75 -8.53 3.41 10.39
CA ASN A 75 -9.91 3.80 10.71
C ASN A 75 -10.88 2.61 10.54
N LEU A 76 -10.51 1.50 11.13
CA LEU A 76 -11.17 0.18 11.16
C LEU A 76 -11.01 -0.44 12.55
N SER A 77 -11.87 -1.40 12.91
CA SER A 77 -11.60 -2.24 14.06
C SER A 77 -10.28 -3.01 13.87
N ILE A 78 -9.69 -3.48 14.97
CA ILE A 78 -8.46 -4.29 14.91
C ILE A 78 -8.69 -5.53 14.04
N ALA A 79 -9.82 -6.21 14.23
CA ALA A 79 -10.17 -7.41 13.47
C ALA A 79 -10.36 -7.12 11.98
N ASP A 80 -11.08 -6.05 11.63
CA ASP A 80 -11.31 -5.70 10.22
C ASP A 80 -10.00 -5.32 9.52
N GLN A 81 -9.09 -4.61 10.19
CA GLN A 81 -7.80 -4.26 9.60
C GLN A 81 -6.91 -5.49 9.42
N ALA A 82 -6.90 -6.41 10.38
CA ALA A 82 -6.18 -7.69 10.27
C ALA A 82 -6.76 -8.55 9.12
N GLU A 83 -8.09 -8.58 8.96
CA GLU A 83 -8.73 -9.25 7.82
C GLU A 83 -8.33 -8.63 6.48
N GLN A 84 -8.15 -7.30 6.40
CA GLN A 84 -7.64 -6.64 5.19
C GLN A 84 -6.22 -7.10 4.86
N VAL A 85 -5.34 -7.25 5.87
CA VAL A 85 -3.98 -7.83 5.67
C VAL A 85 -4.08 -9.25 5.13
N ASP A 86 -4.84 -10.12 5.78
CA ASP A 86 -5.04 -11.51 5.36
C ASP A 86 -5.53 -11.62 3.91
N ARG A 87 -6.50 -10.77 3.52
CA ARG A 87 -6.98 -10.69 2.12
C ARG A 87 -5.88 -10.36 1.13
N VAL A 88 -4.95 -9.45 1.46
CA VAL A 88 -3.81 -9.12 0.60
C VAL A 88 -2.86 -10.31 0.52
N LYS A 89 -2.49 -10.89 1.64
CA LYS A 89 -1.57 -12.04 1.71
C LYS A 89 -2.09 -13.26 0.94
N ARG A 90 -3.40 -13.49 0.97
CA ARG A 90 -4.05 -14.59 0.23
C ARG A 90 -4.34 -14.29 -1.24
N SER A 91 -4.22 -13.03 -1.69
CA SER A 91 -4.56 -12.65 -3.07
C SER A 91 -3.60 -13.20 -4.11
N GLU A 92 -2.36 -13.42 -3.74
CA GLU A 92 -1.32 -14.09 -4.52
C GLU A 92 -0.43 -14.91 -3.60
N SER A 93 -0.32 -16.17 -3.92
CA SER A 93 0.70 -17.07 -3.38
C SER A 93 1.08 -17.99 -4.53
N GLY A 94 2.37 -18.10 -4.83
CA GLY A 94 2.85 -19.06 -5.83
C GLY A 94 2.49 -20.49 -5.42
N MET A 95 2.47 -20.75 -4.11
CA MET A 95 1.90 -21.92 -3.46
C MET A 95 1.18 -21.41 -2.21
N VAL A 96 -0.11 -21.71 -2.07
CA VAL A 96 -0.84 -21.46 -0.81
C VAL A 96 -0.35 -22.47 0.23
N THR A 97 0.52 -22.04 1.14
CA THR A 97 1.13 -22.92 2.17
C THR A 97 0.17 -23.30 3.30
N ASP A 98 -0.96 -22.62 3.41
CA ASP A 98 -2.03 -22.96 4.35
C ASP A 98 -3.39 -22.72 3.65
N PRO A 99 -3.77 -23.65 2.73
CA PRO A 99 -5.01 -23.48 1.98
C PRO A 99 -6.22 -23.64 2.88
N VAL A 100 -7.26 -22.85 2.62
CA VAL A 100 -8.56 -23.07 3.24
C VAL A 100 -9.02 -24.47 2.87
N THR A 101 -9.34 -25.28 3.87
CA THR A 101 -9.78 -26.68 3.72
C THR A 101 -11.21 -26.86 4.20
N THR A 102 -11.79 -27.99 3.86
CA THR A 102 -13.06 -28.47 4.41
C THR A 102 -12.93 -29.96 4.76
N THR A 103 -13.95 -30.50 5.38
CA THR A 103 -14.04 -31.94 5.70
C THR A 103 -15.08 -32.63 4.83
N ALA A 104 -15.00 -33.95 4.71
CA ALA A 104 -15.95 -34.73 3.95
C ALA A 104 -17.40 -34.68 4.54
N ASP A 105 -17.52 -34.38 5.83
CA ASP A 105 -18.77 -34.27 6.55
C ASP A 105 -19.40 -32.87 6.57
N ALA A 106 -18.67 -31.86 6.04
CA ALA A 106 -19.21 -30.51 5.88
C ALA A 106 -20.31 -30.50 4.81
N THR A 107 -21.20 -29.51 4.88
CA THR A 107 -22.26 -29.32 3.90
C THR A 107 -21.75 -28.49 2.70
N VAL A 108 -22.39 -28.64 1.55
CA VAL A 108 -22.11 -27.82 0.36
C VAL A 108 -22.40 -26.34 0.64
N ALA A 109 -23.35 -26.00 1.53
CA ALA A 109 -23.62 -24.63 1.93
C ALA A 109 -22.44 -23.99 2.67
N GLU A 110 -21.81 -24.72 3.60
CA GLU A 110 -20.62 -24.26 4.32
C GLU A 110 -19.43 -24.05 3.36
N VAL A 111 -19.25 -24.94 2.39
CA VAL A 111 -18.21 -24.78 1.36
C VAL A 111 -18.48 -23.58 0.46
N ASP A 112 -19.74 -23.36 0.06
CA ASP A 112 -20.12 -22.22 -0.77
C ASP A 112 -19.88 -20.88 -0.05
N GLU A 113 -20.17 -20.83 1.27
CA GLU A 113 -19.85 -19.68 2.12
C GLU A 113 -18.34 -19.43 2.22
N LEU A 114 -17.56 -20.48 2.49
CA LEU A 114 -16.09 -20.38 2.51
C LEU A 114 -15.52 -19.93 1.17
N CYS A 115 -16.02 -20.51 0.07
CA CYS A 115 -15.61 -20.10 -1.28
C CYS A 115 -15.94 -18.62 -1.56
N GLY A 116 -17.11 -18.14 -1.13
CA GLY A 116 -17.53 -16.75 -1.22
C GLY A 116 -16.66 -15.82 -0.37
N ARG A 117 -16.45 -16.19 0.90
CA ARG A 117 -15.67 -15.43 1.88
C ARG A 117 -14.20 -15.25 1.44
N TYR A 118 -13.57 -16.35 1.01
CA TYR A 118 -12.16 -16.37 0.61
C TYR A 118 -11.93 -16.13 -0.91
N ARG A 119 -13.03 -16.00 -1.69
CA ARG A 119 -13.00 -15.83 -3.15
C ARG A 119 -12.20 -16.89 -3.89
N VAL A 120 -12.32 -18.12 -3.44
CA VAL A 120 -11.71 -19.30 -4.04
C VAL A 120 -12.76 -20.13 -4.80
N SER A 121 -12.33 -20.90 -5.80
CA SER A 121 -13.22 -21.71 -6.65
C SER A 121 -13.27 -23.18 -6.25
N GLY A 122 -12.78 -23.54 -5.08
CA GLY A 122 -12.81 -24.88 -4.53
C GLY A 122 -11.76 -25.07 -3.46
N LEU A 123 -11.98 -26.08 -2.63
CA LEU A 123 -11.23 -26.37 -1.41
C LEU A 123 -10.71 -27.81 -1.41
N PRO A 124 -9.46 -28.07 -0.95
CA PRO A 124 -9.03 -29.40 -0.57
C PRO A 124 -9.89 -29.93 0.56
N VAL A 125 -10.19 -31.21 0.53
CA VAL A 125 -10.93 -31.92 1.58
C VAL A 125 -9.94 -32.75 2.36
N VAL A 126 -9.89 -32.54 3.68
CA VAL A 126 -8.97 -33.24 4.58
C VAL A 126 -9.72 -33.99 5.67
N ASP A 127 -9.09 -35.01 6.23
CA ASP A 127 -9.59 -35.71 7.41
C ASP A 127 -9.17 -34.98 8.70
N GLY A 128 -9.58 -35.54 9.86
CA GLY A 128 -9.26 -34.98 11.18
C GLY A 128 -7.76 -34.96 11.54
N SER A 129 -6.91 -35.60 10.75
CA SER A 129 -5.44 -35.62 10.89
C SER A 129 -4.73 -34.70 9.89
N GLY A 130 -5.49 -34.03 8.99
CA GLY A 130 -4.95 -33.16 7.93
C GLY A 130 -4.50 -33.91 6.67
N VAL A 131 -4.81 -35.20 6.56
CA VAL A 131 -4.51 -35.99 5.35
C VAL A 131 -5.52 -35.63 4.26
N LEU A 132 -5.02 -35.44 3.02
CA LEU A 132 -5.83 -35.13 1.86
C LEU A 132 -6.71 -36.34 1.48
N VAL A 133 -8.04 -36.15 1.45
CA VAL A 133 -9.01 -37.20 1.09
C VAL A 133 -9.80 -36.88 -0.18
N GLY A 134 -9.73 -35.65 -0.68
CA GLY A 134 -10.42 -35.24 -1.90
C GLY A 134 -10.26 -33.77 -2.19
N ILE A 135 -11.00 -33.29 -3.20
CA ILE A 135 -11.13 -31.88 -3.55
C ILE A 135 -12.58 -31.59 -3.95
N VAL A 136 -13.12 -30.45 -3.51
CA VAL A 136 -14.45 -29.96 -3.92
C VAL A 136 -14.32 -28.60 -4.57
N THR A 137 -14.95 -28.40 -5.72
CA THR A 137 -14.87 -27.19 -6.52
C THR A 137 -16.28 -26.64 -6.86
N ASN A 138 -16.34 -25.38 -7.31
CA ASN A 138 -17.60 -24.80 -7.80
C ASN A 138 -18.22 -25.63 -8.95
N ARG A 139 -17.39 -26.39 -9.69
CA ARG A 139 -17.88 -27.28 -10.76
C ARG A 139 -18.68 -28.44 -10.17
N ASP A 140 -18.21 -29.01 -9.09
CA ASP A 140 -18.85 -30.14 -8.41
C ASP A 140 -20.15 -29.72 -7.73
N MET A 141 -20.18 -28.52 -7.14
CA MET A 141 -21.35 -27.95 -6.46
C MET A 141 -22.41 -27.36 -7.39
N ARG A 142 -22.11 -27.17 -8.68
CA ARG A 142 -22.99 -26.48 -9.66
C ARG A 142 -24.35 -27.14 -9.83
N PHE A 143 -24.41 -28.45 -9.67
CA PHE A 143 -25.61 -29.24 -9.90
C PHE A 143 -26.41 -29.50 -8.62
N VAL A 144 -25.95 -29.04 -7.45
CA VAL A 144 -26.68 -29.10 -6.20
C VAL A 144 -27.65 -27.91 -6.15
N SER A 145 -28.95 -28.19 -6.02
CA SER A 145 -29.95 -27.14 -5.92
C SER A 145 -29.77 -26.30 -4.66
N GLN A 146 -30.19 -25.05 -4.67
CA GLN A 146 -30.05 -24.14 -3.51
C GLN A 146 -30.71 -24.70 -2.24
N PHE A 147 -31.79 -25.46 -2.38
CA PHE A 147 -32.51 -26.09 -1.26
C PHE A 147 -31.77 -27.29 -0.68
N GLU A 148 -30.96 -27.99 -1.47
CA GLU A 148 -30.22 -29.18 -1.08
C GLU A 148 -28.84 -28.87 -0.53
N LYS A 149 -28.29 -27.67 -0.77
CA LYS A 149 -26.93 -27.29 -0.31
C LYS A 149 -26.73 -27.45 1.21
N ALA A 150 -27.77 -27.20 2.00
CA ALA A 150 -27.71 -27.31 3.46
C ALA A 150 -27.68 -28.75 3.97
N THR A 151 -28.06 -29.72 3.14
CA THR A 151 -28.17 -31.15 3.54
C THR A 151 -27.24 -32.08 2.75
N THR A 152 -26.75 -31.66 1.59
CA THR A 152 -25.78 -32.41 0.79
C THR A 152 -24.41 -32.30 1.41
N LEU A 153 -23.77 -33.41 1.68
CA LEU A 153 -22.42 -33.46 2.24
C LEU A 153 -21.35 -33.38 1.15
N VAL A 154 -20.20 -32.83 1.51
CA VAL A 154 -19.04 -32.69 0.61
C VAL A 154 -18.63 -34.04 0.03
N ARG A 155 -18.66 -35.12 0.83
CA ARG A 155 -18.34 -36.50 0.38
C ARG A 155 -19.18 -37.00 -0.81
N ASP A 156 -20.39 -36.47 -0.95
CA ASP A 156 -21.33 -36.92 -1.99
C ASP A 156 -21.07 -36.24 -3.35
N VAL A 157 -20.30 -35.13 -3.34
CA VAL A 157 -20.06 -34.29 -4.54
C VAL A 157 -18.57 -34.09 -4.85
N MET A 158 -17.67 -34.27 -3.88
CA MET A 158 -16.23 -34.07 -4.06
C MET A 158 -15.63 -35.07 -5.07
N THR A 159 -14.51 -34.72 -5.65
CA THR A 159 -13.61 -35.67 -6.32
C THR A 159 -12.73 -36.33 -5.24
N PRO A 160 -12.91 -37.65 -4.96
CA PRO A 160 -12.15 -38.33 -3.93
C PRO A 160 -10.73 -38.69 -4.39
N MET A 161 -9.90 -39.17 -3.47
CA MET A 161 -8.62 -39.78 -3.82
C MET A 161 -8.82 -41.04 -4.73
N PRO A 162 -7.88 -41.36 -5.66
CA PRO A 162 -6.58 -40.69 -5.87
C PRO A 162 -6.68 -39.41 -6.69
N LEU A 163 -6.04 -38.34 -6.21
CA LEU A 163 -5.88 -37.06 -6.92
C LEU A 163 -4.46 -36.95 -7.49
N ILE A 164 -4.30 -36.13 -8.53
CA ILE A 164 -2.98 -35.68 -8.96
C ILE A 164 -2.47 -34.70 -7.90
N THR A 165 -1.35 -35.02 -7.28
CA THR A 165 -0.67 -34.24 -6.24
C THR A 165 0.80 -34.04 -6.59
N ALA A 166 1.45 -33.06 -5.95
CA ALA A 166 2.89 -32.91 -5.98
C ALA A 166 3.47 -32.87 -4.56
N ARG A 167 4.79 -33.03 -4.45
CA ARG A 167 5.51 -32.96 -3.18
C ARG A 167 5.88 -31.52 -2.83
N VAL A 168 6.10 -31.26 -1.56
CA VAL A 168 6.67 -30.01 -1.07
C VAL A 168 7.99 -29.73 -1.80
N GLY A 169 8.16 -28.50 -2.33
CA GLY A 169 9.34 -28.11 -3.08
C GLY A 169 9.31 -28.44 -4.58
N VAL A 170 8.14 -28.81 -5.13
CA VAL A 170 7.97 -28.98 -6.59
C VAL A 170 8.41 -27.72 -7.32
N ASP A 171 9.21 -27.91 -8.39
CA ASP A 171 9.64 -26.80 -9.24
C ASP A 171 8.44 -26.16 -9.96
N PRO A 172 8.38 -24.82 -10.11
CA PRO A 172 7.29 -24.15 -10.83
C PRO A 172 7.07 -24.69 -12.26
N ASP A 173 8.13 -24.97 -13.02
CA ASP A 173 8.01 -25.45 -14.39
C ASP A 173 7.45 -26.89 -14.42
N ASP A 174 7.84 -27.73 -13.46
CA ASP A 174 7.26 -29.08 -13.28
C ASP A 174 5.78 -29.00 -12.91
N ALA A 175 5.38 -28.06 -12.05
CA ALA A 175 3.98 -27.85 -11.72
C ALA A 175 3.16 -27.43 -12.95
N VAL A 176 3.69 -26.53 -13.81
CA VAL A 176 3.06 -26.15 -15.08
C VAL A 176 2.91 -27.38 -16.01
N ALA A 177 3.94 -28.22 -16.10
CA ALA A 177 3.87 -29.44 -16.90
C ALA A 177 2.78 -30.40 -16.39
N ILE A 178 2.62 -30.55 -15.06
CA ILE A 178 1.56 -31.36 -14.45
C ILE A 178 0.18 -30.80 -14.81
N PHE A 179 -0.03 -29.48 -14.71
CA PHE A 179 -1.29 -28.83 -15.09
C PHE A 179 -1.65 -29.09 -16.55
N ALA A 180 -0.67 -28.93 -17.45
CA ALA A 180 -0.86 -29.13 -18.89
C ALA A 180 -1.15 -30.60 -19.23
N GLN A 181 -0.39 -31.55 -18.66
CA GLN A 181 -0.54 -32.97 -18.91
C GLN A 181 -1.88 -33.50 -18.41
N HIS A 182 -2.28 -33.14 -17.19
CA HIS A 182 -3.47 -33.69 -16.53
C HIS A 182 -4.72 -32.84 -16.71
N LYS A 183 -4.61 -31.63 -17.32
CA LYS A 183 -5.70 -30.67 -17.54
C LYS A 183 -6.46 -30.32 -16.27
N ILE A 184 -5.74 -30.22 -15.16
CA ILE A 184 -6.27 -29.80 -13.86
C ILE A 184 -6.01 -28.32 -13.64
N GLU A 185 -6.81 -27.69 -12.78
CA GLU A 185 -6.66 -26.27 -12.43
C GLU A 185 -6.10 -26.04 -11.03
N LYS A 186 -6.06 -27.11 -10.22
CA LYS A 186 -5.61 -27.11 -8.82
C LYS A 186 -4.74 -28.33 -8.58
N LEU A 187 -3.57 -28.10 -7.97
CA LEU A 187 -2.57 -29.12 -7.66
C LEU A 187 -2.33 -29.09 -6.14
N PRO A 188 -2.93 -30.01 -5.35
CA PRO A 188 -2.62 -30.14 -3.94
C PRO A 188 -1.17 -30.58 -3.75
N ILE A 189 -0.49 -29.95 -2.81
CA ILE A 189 0.87 -30.28 -2.39
C ILE A 189 0.79 -31.04 -1.08
N VAL A 190 1.38 -32.22 -1.04
CA VAL A 190 1.34 -33.10 0.12
C VAL A 190 2.75 -33.44 0.61
N ASP A 191 2.88 -33.71 1.90
CA ASP A 191 4.09 -34.27 2.49
C ASP A 191 4.19 -35.81 2.27
N ASP A 192 5.20 -36.44 2.85
CA ASP A 192 5.45 -37.87 2.71
C ASP A 192 4.35 -38.71 3.37
N ASP A 193 3.62 -38.18 4.36
CA ASP A 193 2.53 -38.85 5.04
C ASP A 193 1.17 -38.60 4.37
N GLY A 194 1.13 -37.86 3.25
CA GLY A 194 -0.09 -37.49 2.52
C GLY A 194 -0.88 -36.35 3.14
N ARG A 195 -0.29 -35.65 4.12
CA ARG A 195 -0.92 -34.46 4.71
C ARG A 195 -0.83 -33.29 3.76
N LEU A 196 -1.87 -32.49 3.69
CA LEU A 196 -1.91 -31.30 2.87
C LEU A 196 -0.92 -30.25 3.42
N SER A 197 0.04 -29.88 2.60
CA SER A 197 1.02 -28.83 2.89
C SER A 197 0.82 -27.56 2.07
N GLY A 198 0.03 -27.63 0.99
CA GLY A 198 -0.22 -26.48 0.14
C GLY A 198 -1.18 -26.78 -1.02
N LEU A 199 -1.48 -25.72 -1.76
CA LEU A 199 -2.27 -25.79 -2.98
C LEU A 199 -1.69 -24.80 -4.00
N ILE A 200 -1.41 -25.28 -5.22
CA ILE A 200 -1.04 -24.46 -6.36
C ILE A 200 -2.21 -24.43 -7.35
N THR A 201 -2.46 -23.29 -7.97
CA THR A 201 -3.49 -23.18 -9.02
C THR A 201 -2.91 -22.57 -10.31
N VAL A 202 -3.50 -22.90 -11.46
CA VAL A 202 -3.12 -22.29 -12.76
C VAL A 202 -3.17 -20.77 -12.70
N LYS A 203 -4.15 -20.21 -11.97
CA LYS A 203 -4.27 -18.74 -11.80
C LYS A 203 -3.08 -18.09 -11.11
N ASP A 204 -2.31 -18.83 -10.32
CA ASP A 204 -1.15 -18.28 -9.62
C ASP A 204 0.02 -18.09 -10.60
N PHE A 205 0.16 -18.97 -11.61
CA PHE A 205 1.09 -18.79 -12.72
C PHE A 205 0.69 -17.64 -13.64
N ASP A 206 -0.59 -17.57 -14.05
CA ASP A 206 -1.12 -16.47 -14.87
C ASP A 206 -0.86 -15.10 -14.21
N LYS A 207 -1.00 -15.02 -12.88
CA LYS A 207 -0.72 -13.79 -12.15
C LYS A 207 0.77 -13.45 -12.08
N SER A 208 1.63 -14.48 -11.90
CA SER A 208 3.08 -14.27 -11.85
C SER A 208 3.62 -13.75 -13.19
N GLU A 209 3.12 -14.29 -14.30
CA GLU A 209 3.46 -13.85 -15.65
C GLU A 209 2.90 -12.43 -15.94
N LYS A 210 1.67 -12.17 -15.51
CA LYS A 210 1.00 -10.87 -15.71
C LYS A 210 1.60 -9.74 -14.89
N TYR A 211 2.17 -10.04 -13.70
CA TYR A 211 2.71 -9.05 -12.76
C TYR A 211 4.15 -9.37 -12.35
N PRO A 212 5.11 -9.35 -13.29
CA PRO A 212 6.49 -9.75 -13.02
C PRO A 212 7.21 -8.84 -12.01
N ASN A 213 6.75 -7.60 -11.87
CA ASN A 213 7.33 -6.61 -10.95
C ASN A 213 6.61 -6.55 -9.60
N ALA A 214 5.69 -7.48 -9.31
CA ALA A 214 4.92 -7.44 -8.08
C ALA A 214 5.81 -7.50 -6.84
N THR A 215 5.50 -6.65 -5.85
CA THR A 215 6.22 -6.61 -4.57
C THR A 215 5.77 -7.79 -3.71
N LYS A 216 6.63 -8.81 -3.60
CA LYS A 216 6.35 -10.09 -2.93
C LYS A 216 7.33 -10.36 -1.79
N ASP A 217 6.88 -11.15 -0.82
CA ASP A 217 7.73 -11.75 0.21
C ASP A 217 8.43 -13.01 -0.31
N GLU A 218 9.26 -13.63 0.52
CA GLU A 218 10.03 -14.83 0.19
C GLU A 218 9.15 -16.06 -0.06
N ALA A 219 7.89 -16.03 0.42
CA ALA A 219 6.88 -17.06 0.15
C ALA A 219 6.05 -16.79 -1.12
N GLY A 220 6.39 -15.74 -1.89
CA GLY A 220 5.68 -15.35 -3.11
C GLY A 220 4.35 -14.64 -2.89
N ARG A 221 4.01 -14.26 -1.63
CA ARG A 221 2.79 -13.52 -1.29
C ARG A 221 3.01 -12.02 -1.45
N LEU A 222 1.98 -11.28 -1.84
CA LEU A 222 2.07 -9.82 -1.92
C LEU A 222 2.44 -9.21 -0.57
N ARG A 223 3.33 -8.22 -0.59
CA ARG A 223 3.66 -7.44 0.58
C ARG A 223 2.62 -6.35 0.84
N VAL A 224 2.38 -6.05 2.11
CA VAL A 224 1.41 -5.05 2.57
C VAL A 224 1.89 -4.37 3.83
N GLY A 225 1.64 -3.06 3.92
CA GLY A 225 1.81 -2.29 5.14
C GLY A 225 0.48 -1.96 5.80
N ALA A 226 0.50 -1.70 7.10
CA ALA A 226 -0.66 -1.25 7.85
C ALA A 226 -0.30 -0.17 8.86
N ALA A 227 -1.17 0.84 8.97
CA ALA A 227 -0.99 1.94 9.91
C ALA A 227 -1.49 1.56 11.31
N ILE A 228 -0.75 2.01 12.33
CA ILE A 228 -1.16 1.98 13.73
C ILE A 228 -1.04 3.37 14.36
N GLY A 229 -1.65 3.57 15.54
CA GLY A 229 -1.42 4.71 16.40
C GLY A 229 -0.16 4.55 17.27
N PHE A 230 -0.10 5.32 18.37
CA PHE A 230 1.02 5.28 19.31
C PHE A 230 0.59 5.02 20.76
N PHE A 231 -0.72 5.02 21.06
CA PHE A 231 -1.27 4.69 22.38
C PHE A 231 -2.60 3.93 22.23
N GLY A 232 -3.30 3.68 23.35
CA GLY A 232 -4.60 2.98 23.35
C GLY A 232 -4.45 1.56 22.81
N ASP A 233 -5.11 1.27 21.69
CA ASP A 233 -5.14 -0.05 21.06
C ASP A 233 -3.89 -0.37 20.21
N ALA A 234 -2.94 0.56 20.07
CA ALA A 234 -1.84 0.46 19.13
C ALA A 234 -1.01 -0.83 19.28
N TRP A 235 -0.72 -1.25 20.51
CA TRP A 235 0.04 -2.47 20.78
C TRP A 235 -0.74 -3.75 20.41
N GLN A 236 -2.01 -3.83 20.84
CA GLN A 236 -2.88 -4.96 20.50
C GLN A 236 -3.09 -5.05 18.99
N ARG A 237 -3.27 -3.91 18.35
CA ARG A 237 -3.42 -3.79 16.88
C ARG A 237 -2.16 -4.29 16.16
N ALA A 238 -0.97 -3.88 16.61
CA ALA A 238 0.29 -4.36 16.05
C ALA A 238 0.43 -5.89 16.15
N GLY A 239 0.05 -6.49 17.28
CA GLY A 239 0.07 -7.94 17.46
C GLY A 239 -0.88 -8.67 16.50
N GLN A 240 -2.11 -8.20 16.35
CA GLN A 240 -3.07 -8.81 15.42
C GLN A 240 -2.68 -8.64 13.95
N LEU A 241 -2.03 -7.52 13.59
CA LEU A 241 -1.48 -7.31 12.25
C LEU A 241 -0.28 -8.23 11.98
N LEU A 242 0.56 -8.47 12.99
CA LEU A 242 1.65 -9.45 12.91
C LEU A 242 1.11 -10.86 12.66
N ASP A 243 0.10 -11.29 13.43
CA ASP A 243 -0.55 -12.60 13.28
C ASP A 243 -1.17 -12.76 11.87
N ALA A 244 -1.69 -11.68 11.29
CA ALA A 244 -2.20 -11.65 9.91
C ALA A 244 -1.09 -11.63 8.83
N GLY A 245 0.19 -11.50 9.22
CA GLY A 245 1.34 -11.54 8.33
C GLY A 245 1.68 -10.21 7.67
N VAL A 246 1.47 -9.07 8.34
CA VAL A 246 1.88 -7.74 7.84
C VAL A 246 3.39 -7.67 7.64
N ASP A 247 3.84 -7.04 6.55
CA ASP A 247 5.28 -6.87 6.25
C ASP A 247 5.84 -5.57 6.84
N VAL A 248 5.00 -4.54 6.94
CA VAL A 248 5.39 -3.19 7.38
C VAL A 248 4.33 -2.62 8.31
N ILE A 249 4.76 -2.17 9.48
CA ILE A 249 3.94 -1.37 10.39
C ILE A 249 4.31 0.11 10.24
N VAL A 250 3.32 0.97 10.03
CA VAL A 250 3.50 2.41 9.95
C VAL A 250 2.91 3.07 11.19
N VAL A 251 3.76 3.63 12.04
CA VAL A 251 3.31 4.47 13.15
C VAL A 251 2.97 5.85 12.57
N ASP A 252 1.67 6.07 12.33
CA ASP A 252 1.15 7.14 11.49
C ASP A 252 0.46 8.23 12.32
N THR A 253 1.11 9.38 12.45
CA THR A 253 0.66 10.51 13.28
C THR A 253 0.85 11.85 12.58
N ALA A 254 0.16 12.89 13.07
CA ALA A 254 0.32 14.26 12.58
C ALA A 254 1.69 14.85 12.96
N ASN A 255 2.26 14.41 14.10
CA ASN A 255 3.59 14.79 14.55
C ASN A 255 4.36 13.55 15.06
N GLY A 256 5.25 13.02 14.23
CA GLY A 256 6.07 11.84 14.50
C GLY A 256 7.17 12.10 15.54
N ASP A 257 7.57 13.35 15.75
CA ASP A 257 8.54 13.75 16.78
C ASP A 257 7.83 14.00 18.13
N SER A 258 7.19 12.97 18.65
CA SER A 258 6.55 13.02 19.96
C SER A 258 6.97 11.82 20.81
N ALA A 259 7.04 11.99 22.12
CA ALA A 259 7.51 10.97 23.05
C ALA A 259 6.80 9.62 22.85
N GLY A 260 5.47 9.63 22.78
CA GLY A 260 4.68 8.40 22.60
C GLY A 260 4.94 7.68 21.29
N VAL A 261 5.18 8.42 20.20
CA VAL A 261 5.55 7.84 18.88
C VAL A 261 6.92 7.19 18.94
N LEU A 262 7.89 7.89 19.52
CA LEU A 262 9.26 7.36 19.66
C LEU A 262 9.28 6.12 20.57
N ASP A 263 8.47 6.10 21.62
CA ASP A 263 8.39 4.98 22.55
C ASP A 263 7.75 3.74 21.92
N ILE A 264 6.67 3.87 21.17
CA ILE A 264 6.06 2.71 20.48
C ILE A 264 7.01 2.13 19.43
N ILE A 265 7.75 2.97 18.70
CA ILE A 265 8.76 2.50 17.73
C ILE A 265 9.85 1.72 18.44
N ARG A 266 10.44 2.26 19.52
CA ARG A 266 11.47 1.55 20.31
C ARG A 266 10.95 0.22 20.84
N ARG A 267 9.70 0.19 21.33
CA ARG A 267 9.07 -1.02 21.86
C ARG A 267 8.88 -2.08 20.76
N LEU A 268 8.39 -1.71 19.58
CA LEU A 268 8.25 -2.63 18.44
C LEU A 268 9.62 -3.18 18.01
N LYS A 269 10.65 -2.34 17.96
CA LYS A 269 12.00 -2.75 17.55
C LYS A 269 12.74 -3.58 18.61
N ALA A 270 12.36 -3.48 19.86
CA ALA A 270 12.94 -4.27 20.96
C ALA A 270 12.29 -5.64 21.13
N ASP A 271 11.08 -5.84 20.64
CA ASP A 271 10.35 -7.10 20.77
C ASP A 271 10.73 -8.06 19.63
N SER A 272 11.26 -9.23 19.99
CA SER A 272 11.68 -10.26 19.04
C SER A 272 10.56 -10.81 18.17
N ALA A 273 9.30 -10.73 18.62
CA ALA A 273 8.15 -11.12 17.81
C ALA A 273 8.02 -10.29 16.52
N PHE A 274 8.41 -9.02 16.56
CA PHE A 274 8.38 -8.11 15.42
C PHE A 274 9.70 -8.08 14.61
N ALA A 275 10.66 -8.95 14.88
CA ALA A 275 11.96 -8.96 14.19
C ALA A 275 11.83 -9.08 12.66
N GLY A 276 10.79 -9.77 12.18
CA GLY A 276 10.46 -9.93 10.76
C GLY A 276 9.71 -8.76 10.11
N VAL A 277 9.21 -7.79 10.90
CA VAL A 277 8.38 -6.68 10.43
C VAL A 277 9.18 -5.38 10.44
N ASP A 278 9.11 -4.60 9.35
CA ASP A 278 9.73 -3.29 9.30
C ASP A 278 8.80 -2.23 9.89
N VAL A 279 9.39 -1.23 10.57
CA VAL A 279 8.66 -0.16 11.24
C VAL A 279 8.99 1.18 10.57
N ILE A 280 7.97 1.85 10.05
CA ILE A 280 8.04 3.20 9.50
C ILE A 280 7.48 4.17 10.54
N GLY A 281 8.20 5.24 10.83
CA GLY A 281 7.74 6.33 11.71
C GLY A 281 7.40 7.60 10.95
N GLY A 282 6.38 8.33 11.36
CA GLY A 282 6.03 9.63 10.77
C GLY A 282 4.72 10.24 11.34
N ASN A 283 4.39 11.48 10.90
CA ASN A 283 5.14 12.29 9.93
C ASN A 283 6.04 13.29 10.64
N VAL A 284 7.16 13.56 10.03
CA VAL A 284 8.09 14.62 10.43
C VAL A 284 8.36 15.57 9.26
N ALA A 285 8.93 16.74 9.53
CA ALA A 285 9.25 17.72 8.49
C ALA A 285 10.57 18.47 8.74
N THR A 286 11.30 18.08 9.79
CA THR A 286 12.57 18.71 10.21
C THR A 286 13.67 17.68 10.33
N ARG A 287 14.93 18.13 10.25
CA ARG A 287 16.10 17.29 10.46
C ARG A 287 16.09 16.65 11.86
N SER A 288 15.75 17.43 12.91
CA SER A 288 15.69 16.93 14.28
C SER A 288 14.62 15.85 14.46
N GLY A 289 13.40 16.06 13.92
CA GLY A 289 12.34 15.07 13.99
C GLY A 289 12.70 13.79 13.23
N ALA A 290 13.35 13.91 12.05
CA ALA A 290 13.87 12.77 11.32
C ALA A 290 14.92 12.02 12.12
N GLN A 291 15.87 12.73 12.76
CA GLN A 291 16.91 12.15 13.62
C GLN A 291 16.28 11.39 14.80
N ALA A 292 15.27 11.96 15.44
CA ALA A 292 14.59 11.31 16.57
C ALA A 292 13.95 9.96 16.16
N LEU A 293 13.33 9.87 14.98
CA LEU A 293 12.78 8.62 14.45
C LEU A 293 13.89 7.61 14.11
N VAL A 294 14.99 8.06 13.52
CA VAL A 294 16.16 7.22 13.23
C VAL A 294 16.75 6.65 14.52
N ASP A 295 16.91 7.47 15.55
CA ASP A 295 17.44 7.07 16.85
C ASP A 295 16.47 6.15 17.63
N ALA A 296 15.18 6.26 17.36
CA ALA A 296 14.18 5.32 17.87
C ALA A 296 14.21 3.95 17.18
N GLY A 297 14.96 3.80 16.08
CA GLY A 297 15.17 2.55 15.35
C GLY A 297 14.21 2.32 14.18
N ALA A 298 13.55 3.36 13.66
CA ALA A 298 12.70 3.24 12.47
C ALA A 298 13.49 2.70 11.26
N ASP A 299 12.86 1.82 10.47
CA ASP A 299 13.44 1.24 9.26
C ASP A 299 13.25 2.13 8.02
N ALA A 300 12.31 3.07 8.10
CA ALA A 300 12.15 4.21 7.18
C ALA A 300 11.43 5.35 7.90
N ILE A 301 11.58 6.56 7.39
CA ILE A 301 10.90 7.75 7.92
C ILE A 301 9.96 8.36 6.90
N LYS A 302 8.77 8.74 7.35
CA LYS A 302 7.73 9.34 6.51
C LYS A 302 7.64 10.84 6.77
N VAL A 303 7.78 11.63 5.69
CA VAL A 303 8.01 13.07 5.73
C VAL A 303 6.87 13.82 5.09
N GLY A 304 6.29 14.76 5.84
CA GLY A 304 5.24 15.64 5.34
C GLY A 304 4.30 16.12 6.45
N VAL A 305 4.39 17.40 6.79
CA VAL A 305 3.47 18.07 7.72
C VAL A 305 2.74 19.16 6.95
N GLY A 306 1.46 18.92 6.66
CA GLY A 306 0.56 19.82 5.98
C GLY A 306 0.66 19.93 4.45
N PRO A 307 1.38 19.08 3.66
CA PRO A 307 1.43 19.22 2.21
C PRO A 307 0.24 18.59 1.48
N GLY A 308 -0.56 17.76 2.15
CA GLY A 308 -1.68 17.05 1.52
C GLY A 308 -2.74 18.01 0.96
N SER A 309 -3.33 17.65 -0.20
CA SER A 309 -4.31 18.49 -0.92
C SER A 309 -5.60 18.80 -0.13
N ILE A 310 -5.90 17.98 0.88
CA ILE A 310 -7.07 18.11 1.77
C ILE A 310 -6.67 18.37 3.23
N CYS A 311 -5.38 18.63 3.48
CA CYS A 311 -4.87 18.95 4.80
C CYS A 311 -4.99 20.45 5.07
N THR A 312 -5.51 20.82 6.25
CA THR A 312 -5.62 22.21 6.69
C THR A 312 -4.74 22.53 7.90
N THR A 313 -3.86 21.64 8.30
CA THR A 313 -2.94 21.84 9.45
C THR A 313 -2.18 23.16 9.36
N ARG A 314 -1.64 23.51 8.17
CA ARG A 314 -0.91 24.76 7.96
C ARG A 314 -1.76 26.02 8.16
N VAL A 315 -3.06 25.92 7.93
CA VAL A 315 -4.00 27.04 8.08
C VAL A 315 -4.58 27.08 9.50
N VAL A 316 -4.95 25.92 10.05
CA VAL A 316 -5.60 25.81 11.35
C VAL A 316 -4.59 25.92 12.50
N ALA A 317 -3.47 25.20 12.41
CA ALA A 317 -2.44 25.22 13.44
C ALA A 317 -1.26 26.17 13.15
N GLY A 318 -1.15 26.69 11.92
CA GLY A 318 -0.02 27.54 11.50
C GLY A 318 1.30 26.81 11.40
N VAL A 319 1.29 25.46 11.38
CA VAL A 319 2.50 24.60 11.41
C VAL A 319 2.62 23.80 10.12
N GLY A 320 3.85 23.72 9.59
CA GLY A 320 4.16 22.94 8.42
C GLY A 320 5.45 23.40 7.75
N VAL A 321 5.98 22.55 6.87
CA VAL A 321 7.19 22.85 6.09
C VAL A 321 6.90 22.56 4.61
N PRO A 322 7.30 23.45 3.66
CA PRO A 322 7.23 23.16 2.23
C PRO A 322 7.98 21.87 1.88
N GLN A 323 7.39 21.03 1.02
CA GLN A 323 7.69 19.61 0.99
C GLN A 323 9.10 19.27 0.47
N VAL A 324 9.62 20.00 -0.52
CA VAL A 324 11.00 19.79 -1.03
C VAL A 324 12.01 20.04 0.08
N THR A 325 11.84 21.13 0.85
CA THR A 325 12.69 21.44 2.00
C THR A 325 12.55 20.40 3.10
N ALA A 326 11.33 19.97 3.43
CA ALA A 326 11.09 18.95 4.46
C ALA A 326 11.80 17.62 4.11
N VAL A 327 11.67 17.17 2.86
CA VAL A 327 12.34 15.95 2.38
C VAL A 327 13.86 16.07 2.44
N TRP A 328 14.40 17.20 1.99
CA TRP A 328 15.83 17.45 2.03
C TRP A 328 16.39 17.45 3.45
N GLU A 329 15.76 18.15 4.38
CA GLU A 329 16.16 18.20 5.79
C GLU A 329 16.11 16.82 6.45
N ALA A 330 15.04 16.07 6.22
CA ALA A 330 14.91 14.73 6.74
C ALA A 330 15.97 13.77 6.15
N TYR A 331 16.24 13.87 4.85
CA TYR A 331 17.29 13.09 4.19
C TYR A 331 18.68 13.35 4.80
N GLN A 332 19.01 14.60 5.21
CA GLN A 332 20.31 14.89 5.84
C GLN A 332 20.52 14.09 7.14
N ALA A 333 19.47 13.84 7.91
CA ALA A 333 19.56 13.00 9.12
C ALA A 333 19.58 11.51 8.77
N ALA A 334 18.68 11.09 7.86
CA ALA A 334 18.44 9.68 7.56
C ALA A 334 19.63 9.00 6.85
N ARG A 335 20.30 9.71 5.94
CA ARG A 335 21.43 9.17 5.15
C ARG A 335 22.62 8.70 5.98
N GLU A 336 22.86 9.31 7.16
CA GLU A 336 23.97 8.97 8.02
C GLU A 336 23.84 7.56 8.62
N LYS A 337 22.61 7.06 8.73
CA LYS A 337 22.27 5.72 9.24
C LYS A 337 21.66 4.82 8.18
N ASP A 338 21.74 5.20 6.90
CA ASP A 338 21.19 4.49 5.75
C ASP A 338 19.71 4.13 5.90
N VAL A 339 18.90 5.08 6.41
CA VAL A 339 17.45 4.94 6.60
C VAL A 339 16.74 5.57 5.41
N PRO A 340 15.87 4.82 4.67
CA PRO A 340 15.09 5.37 3.57
C PRO A 340 14.09 6.45 4.00
N VAL A 341 13.81 7.38 3.08
CA VAL A 341 12.89 8.49 3.26
C VAL A 341 11.69 8.34 2.34
N ILE A 342 10.49 8.52 2.88
CA ILE A 342 9.21 8.51 2.15
C ILE A 342 8.68 9.94 2.08
N ALA A 343 8.54 10.50 0.90
CA ALA A 343 7.91 11.80 0.71
C ALA A 343 6.38 11.63 0.66
N ASP A 344 5.69 12.10 1.70
CA ASP A 344 4.24 11.93 1.87
C ASP A 344 3.49 13.24 1.65
N GLY A 345 2.75 13.31 0.54
CA GLY A 345 1.86 14.42 0.19
C GLY A 345 2.49 15.53 -0.65
N GLY A 346 1.62 16.38 -1.17
CA GLY A 346 2.00 17.55 -2.00
C GLY A 346 2.22 17.25 -3.48
N LEU A 347 2.29 15.98 -3.89
CA LEU A 347 2.51 15.60 -5.28
C LEU A 347 1.22 15.74 -6.10
N GLN A 348 1.31 16.42 -7.22
CA GLN A 348 0.19 16.67 -8.15
C GLN A 348 0.40 15.99 -9.51
N TYR A 349 1.65 15.86 -9.94
CA TYR A 349 2.06 15.31 -11.23
C TYR A 349 3.19 14.29 -11.10
N SER A 350 3.41 13.51 -12.14
CA SER A 350 4.51 12.54 -12.18
C SER A 350 5.90 13.18 -12.05
N GLY A 351 6.06 14.41 -12.56
CA GLY A 351 7.31 15.17 -12.40
C GLY A 351 7.67 15.48 -10.94
N ASP A 352 6.68 15.61 -10.06
CA ASP A 352 6.91 15.86 -8.63
C ASP A 352 7.53 14.65 -7.93
N ILE A 353 7.28 13.43 -8.45
CA ILE A 353 7.93 12.20 -7.97
C ILE A 353 9.44 12.31 -8.16
N ALA A 354 9.89 12.70 -9.36
CA ALA A 354 11.32 12.88 -9.63
C ALA A 354 11.93 13.97 -8.75
N LYS A 355 11.21 15.09 -8.54
CA LYS A 355 11.66 16.17 -7.64
C LYS A 355 11.78 15.68 -6.19
N ALA A 356 10.83 14.86 -5.69
CA ALA A 356 10.90 14.28 -4.36
C ALA A 356 12.12 13.36 -4.19
N LEU A 357 12.38 12.51 -5.19
CA LEU A 357 13.53 11.60 -5.18
C LEU A 357 14.86 12.37 -5.20
N VAL A 358 15.00 13.40 -6.05
CA VAL A 358 16.19 14.25 -6.09
C VAL A 358 16.37 15.05 -4.80
N ALA A 359 15.28 15.44 -4.13
CA ALA A 359 15.33 16.06 -2.80
C ALA A 359 15.81 15.10 -1.71
N GLY A 360 15.85 13.79 -1.97
CA GLY A 360 16.40 12.81 -1.05
C GLY A 360 15.44 11.67 -0.69
N ALA A 361 14.17 11.71 -1.12
CA ALA A 361 13.27 10.59 -0.89
C ALA A 361 13.73 9.31 -1.64
N ASP A 362 13.35 8.16 -1.14
CA ASP A 362 13.52 6.86 -1.77
C ASP A 362 12.20 6.39 -2.39
N THR A 363 11.08 6.73 -1.77
CA THR A 363 9.73 6.45 -2.27
C THR A 363 8.81 7.64 -2.01
N VAL A 364 7.65 7.65 -2.68
CA VAL A 364 6.61 8.67 -2.48
C VAL A 364 5.29 8.03 -2.06
N MET A 365 4.57 8.68 -1.15
CA MET A 365 3.23 8.26 -0.74
C MET A 365 2.18 9.16 -1.38
N LEU A 366 1.18 8.54 -1.99
CA LEU A 366 0.18 9.18 -2.83
C LEU A 366 -1.22 9.02 -2.24
N GLY A 367 -1.91 10.14 -2.02
CA GLY A 367 -3.31 10.20 -1.61
C GLY A 367 -4.22 10.57 -2.79
N SER A 368 -4.33 11.88 -3.09
CA SER A 368 -5.25 12.42 -4.11
C SER A 368 -5.05 11.83 -5.51
N LEU A 369 -3.81 11.56 -5.90
CA LEU A 369 -3.50 10.95 -7.19
C LEU A 369 -4.10 9.55 -7.36
N LEU A 370 -4.31 8.81 -6.28
CA LEU A 370 -4.85 7.45 -6.27
C LEU A 370 -6.30 7.36 -5.80
N ALA A 371 -6.81 8.37 -5.06
CA ALA A 371 -8.17 8.37 -4.52
C ALA A 371 -9.25 8.24 -5.60
N GLY A 372 -8.99 8.68 -6.84
CA GLY A 372 -9.89 8.55 -7.99
C GLY A 372 -9.88 7.18 -8.69
N CYS A 373 -9.03 6.24 -8.26
CA CYS A 373 -8.93 4.92 -8.89
C CYS A 373 -10.10 3.99 -8.52
N ASP A 374 -10.37 3.01 -9.38
CA ASP A 374 -11.39 1.98 -9.16
C ASP A 374 -11.21 1.24 -7.83
N GLU A 375 -9.97 1.00 -7.46
CA GLU A 375 -9.59 0.21 -6.30
C GLU A 375 -9.67 0.97 -4.98
N SER A 376 -9.76 2.31 -5.00
CA SER A 376 -9.91 3.11 -3.79
C SER A 376 -11.31 2.92 -3.16
N PRO A 377 -11.45 2.99 -1.82
CA PRO A 377 -12.72 2.75 -1.13
C PRO A 377 -13.76 3.87 -1.29
N GLY A 378 -13.34 5.08 -1.69
CA GLY A 378 -14.23 6.23 -1.84
C GLY A 378 -15.41 5.95 -2.79
N ASP A 379 -16.58 6.52 -2.49
CA ASP A 379 -17.79 6.34 -3.29
C ASP A 379 -17.69 7.04 -4.65
N LEU A 380 -18.24 6.38 -5.68
CA LEU A 380 -18.36 6.97 -7.01
C LEU A 380 -19.55 7.96 -7.04
N VAL A 381 -19.27 9.20 -7.41
CA VAL A 381 -20.25 10.28 -7.47
C VAL A 381 -20.36 10.83 -8.89
N PHE A 382 -21.60 11.08 -9.33
CA PHE A 382 -21.88 11.68 -10.63
C PHE A 382 -22.31 13.15 -10.44
N GLN A 383 -21.56 14.07 -11.03
CA GLN A 383 -21.87 15.50 -10.95
C GLN A 383 -21.59 16.18 -12.29
N ASN A 384 -22.58 16.92 -12.81
CA ASN A 384 -22.46 17.66 -14.08
C ASN A 384 -21.95 16.80 -15.27
N GLY A 385 -22.42 15.54 -15.37
CA GLY A 385 -22.02 14.62 -16.42
C GLY A 385 -20.60 14.04 -16.29
N LYS A 386 -19.90 14.31 -15.18
CA LYS A 386 -18.57 13.78 -14.88
C LYS A 386 -18.60 12.85 -13.67
N GLN A 387 -17.65 11.93 -13.64
CA GLN A 387 -17.48 10.98 -12.56
C GLN A 387 -16.41 11.49 -11.58
N PHE A 388 -16.69 11.36 -10.30
CA PHE A 388 -15.79 11.70 -9.19
C PHE A 388 -15.78 10.57 -8.16
N LYS A 389 -14.77 10.55 -7.31
CA LYS A 389 -14.75 9.70 -6.11
C LYS A 389 -14.62 10.57 -4.87
N THR A 390 -15.33 10.18 -3.80
CA THR A 390 -15.21 10.85 -2.51
C THR A 390 -13.78 10.70 -1.97
N TYR A 391 -13.25 11.79 -1.41
CA TYR A 391 -11.92 11.85 -0.85
C TYR A 391 -11.91 12.75 0.37
N ARG A 392 -11.34 12.26 1.49
CA ARG A 392 -11.28 13.03 2.73
C ARG A 392 -9.95 12.90 3.45
N GLY A 393 -9.60 13.98 4.19
CA GLY A 393 -8.48 13.95 5.11
C GLY A 393 -8.79 13.13 6.36
N MET A 394 -7.77 12.45 6.91
CA MET A 394 -7.92 11.71 8.16
C MET A 394 -8.19 12.63 9.35
N GLY A 395 -7.90 13.93 9.25
CA GLY A 395 -8.27 14.98 10.20
C GLY A 395 -9.57 15.72 9.86
N SER A 396 -10.36 15.27 8.88
CA SER A 396 -11.68 15.83 8.59
C SER A 396 -12.70 15.47 9.67
N LEU A 397 -13.74 16.27 9.84
CA LEU A 397 -14.79 15.96 10.82
C LEU A 397 -15.40 14.58 10.60
N GLY A 398 -15.67 14.20 9.35
CA GLY A 398 -16.24 12.88 9.05
C GLY A 398 -15.31 11.71 9.32
N ALA A 399 -13.99 11.92 9.34
CA ALA A 399 -13.02 10.90 9.76
C ALA A 399 -12.83 10.87 11.29
N LEU A 400 -12.95 12.01 11.96
CA LEU A 400 -12.77 12.13 13.42
C LEU A 400 -14.04 11.75 14.21
N GLN A 401 -15.22 11.95 13.64
CA GLN A 401 -16.49 11.69 14.33
C GLN A 401 -16.83 10.20 14.39
N THR A 402 -17.38 9.80 15.52
CA THR A 402 -18.05 8.51 15.68
C THR A 402 -19.43 8.57 15.06
N ARG A 403 -19.78 7.65 14.14
CA ARG A 403 -21.10 7.62 13.49
C ARG A 403 -21.82 6.31 13.83
N GLY A 404 -22.89 6.41 14.65
CA GLY A 404 -23.64 5.25 15.13
C GLY A 404 -22.77 4.31 15.96
N GLU A 405 -22.75 3.03 15.60
CA GLU A 405 -21.88 2.03 16.24
C GLU A 405 -20.41 2.08 15.80
N ARG A 406 -20.08 2.91 14.81
CA ARG A 406 -18.75 3.00 14.21
C ARG A 406 -17.87 3.94 15.03
N THR A 407 -16.92 3.37 15.77
CA THR A 407 -15.90 4.12 16.51
C THR A 407 -14.88 4.76 15.55
N SER A 408 -14.55 6.03 15.76
CA SER A 408 -13.46 6.66 15.02
C SER A 408 -12.12 6.31 15.64
N TYR A 409 -11.22 5.76 14.84
CA TYR A 409 -9.83 5.48 15.20
C TYR A 409 -8.84 6.56 14.71
N SER A 410 -9.35 7.69 14.20
CA SER A 410 -8.53 8.78 13.67
C SER A 410 -8.22 9.89 14.68
N LYS A 411 -8.96 9.96 15.80
CA LYS A 411 -8.80 11.04 16.81
C LYS A 411 -7.39 11.07 17.41
N ASP A 412 -6.77 9.92 17.67
CA ASP A 412 -5.44 9.82 18.24
C ASP A 412 -4.33 10.26 17.28
N ARG A 413 -4.51 10.14 15.94
CA ARG A 413 -3.58 10.68 14.94
C ARG A 413 -3.32 12.16 15.13
N TYR A 414 -4.36 12.90 15.55
CA TYR A 414 -4.35 14.36 15.79
C TYR A 414 -4.32 14.72 17.27
N PHE A 415 -3.97 13.77 18.14
CA PHE A 415 -3.86 13.97 19.60
C PHE A 415 -5.15 14.52 20.23
N GLN A 416 -6.32 14.06 19.73
CA GLN A 416 -7.64 14.50 20.18
C GLN A 416 -8.49 13.36 20.78
N SER A 417 -7.87 12.29 21.26
CA SER A 417 -8.58 11.14 21.84
C SER A 417 -9.30 11.48 23.16
N ASP A 418 -8.83 12.49 23.87
CA ASP A 418 -9.36 12.99 25.14
C ASP A 418 -10.51 14.01 24.95
N VAL A 419 -10.82 14.41 23.69
CA VAL A 419 -11.91 15.33 23.40
C VAL A 419 -13.26 14.63 23.63
N PRO A 420 -14.08 15.09 24.63
CA PRO A 420 -15.23 14.34 25.11
C PRO A 420 -16.44 14.39 24.18
N SER A 421 -16.53 15.37 23.30
CA SER A 421 -17.67 15.57 22.40
C SER A 421 -17.24 16.00 21.00
N ASP A 422 -17.96 15.54 20.00
CA ASP A 422 -17.63 15.75 18.59
C ASP A 422 -17.70 17.22 18.13
N ASP A 423 -18.49 18.04 18.81
CA ASP A 423 -18.59 19.50 18.58
C ASP A 423 -17.34 20.29 18.99
N LYS A 424 -16.47 19.69 19.79
CA LYS A 424 -15.19 20.27 20.25
C LYS A 424 -13.98 19.80 19.46
N LEU A 425 -14.17 18.94 18.47
CA LEU A 425 -13.09 18.46 17.62
C LEU A 425 -12.54 19.59 16.74
N ILE A 426 -11.22 19.70 16.66
CA ILE A 426 -10.53 20.62 15.76
C ILE A 426 -10.18 19.84 14.48
N ALA A 427 -10.85 20.18 13.39
CA ALA A 427 -10.57 19.54 12.11
C ALA A 427 -9.29 20.12 11.48
N GLU A 428 -8.40 19.24 11.06
CA GLU A 428 -7.18 19.57 10.31
C GLU A 428 -7.22 18.98 8.89
N GLY A 429 -8.41 18.83 8.34
CA GLY A 429 -8.65 18.31 6.99
C GLY A 429 -10.07 18.59 6.53
N ILE A 430 -10.27 18.51 5.22
CA ILE A 430 -11.56 18.67 4.57
C ILE A 430 -12.06 17.38 3.95
N GLU A 431 -13.34 17.36 3.62
CA GLU A 431 -13.99 16.34 2.79
C GLU A 431 -14.30 16.94 1.43
N GLY A 432 -14.06 16.18 0.37
CA GLY A 432 -14.28 16.62 -1.01
C GLY A 432 -14.36 15.44 -1.96
N GLN A 433 -14.08 15.70 -3.20
CA GLN A 433 -14.09 14.71 -4.26
C GLN A 433 -12.93 14.96 -5.24
N VAL A 434 -12.44 13.88 -5.84
CA VAL A 434 -11.43 13.91 -6.90
C VAL A 434 -12.00 13.34 -8.20
N PRO A 435 -11.51 13.77 -9.36
CA PRO A 435 -11.93 13.17 -10.63
C PRO A 435 -11.67 11.66 -10.64
N TYR A 436 -12.63 10.90 -11.15
CA TYR A 436 -12.47 9.48 -11.41
C TYR A 436 -11.36 9.24 -12.45
N ARG A 437 -10.51 8.24 -12.22
CA ARG A 437 -9.32 7.99 -13.03
C ARG A 437 -9.27 6.58 -13.67
N GLY A 438 -10.27 5.74 -13.40
CA GLY A 438 -10.27 4.34 -13.85
C GLY A 438 -9.33 3.44 -13.05
N PRO A 439 -8.85 2.33 -13.63
CA PRO A 439 -8.05 1.35 -12.90
C PRO A 439 -6.68 1.90 -12.51
N LEU A 440 -6.21 1.50 -11.32
CA LEU A 440 -4.90 1.87 -10.78
C LEU A 440 -3.75 1.56 -11.76
N SER A 441 -3.83 0.44 -12.48
CA SER A 441 -2.79 0.04 -13.43
C SER A 441 -2.48 1.11 -14.47
N SER A 442 -3.51 1.79 -14.99
CA SER A 442 -3.35 2.89 -15.94
C SER A 442 -2.70 4.12 -15.29
N VAL A 443 -3.12 4.46 -14.06
CA VAL A 443 -2.58 5.60 -13.32
C VAL A 443 -1.12 5.34 -12.93
N ALA A 444 -0.80 4.18 -12.39
CA ALA A 444 0.56 3.80 -11.99
C ALA A 444 1.50 3.78 -13.21
N TYR A 445 1.03 3.27 -14.36
CA TYR A 445 1.79 3.30 -15.61
C TYR A 445 2.17 4.72 -16.03
N GLN A 446 1.22 5.67 -15.98
CA GLN A 446 1.48 7.07 -16.33
C GLN A 446 2.45 7.74 -15.33
N LEU A 447 2.31 7.46 -14.03
CA LEU A 447 3.19 8.02 -13.00
C LEU A 447 4.62 7.47 -13.14
N ALA A 448 4.78 6.16 -13.31
CA ALA A 448 6.08 5.53 -13.53
C ALA A 448 6.70 5.95 -14.87
N GLY A 449 5.88 6.10 -15.92
CA GLY A 449 6.30 6.60 -17.21
C GLY A 449 6.86 8.02 -17.13
N GLY A 450 6.17 8.92 -16.41
CA GLY A 450 6.66 10.28 -16.18
C GLY A 450 7.96 10.32 -15.37
N LEU A 451 8.14 9.44 -14.39
CA LEU A 451 9.41 9.30 -13.68
C LEU A 451 10.53 8.84 -14.62
N ARG A 452 10.29 7.84 -15.48
CA ARG A 452 11.29 7.39 -16.48
C ARG A 452 11.66 8.50 -17.47
N GLN A 453 10.69 9.35 -17.85
CA GLN A 453 11.00 10.54 -18.68
C GLN A 453 11.93 11.52 -17.94
N SER A 454 11.68 11.76 -16.65
CA SER A 454 12.58 12.60 -15.85
C SER A 454 13.99 12.00 -15.75
N MET A 455 14.08 10.67 -15.55
CA MET A 455 15.38 9.96 -15.52
C MET A 455 16.12 10.08 -16.85
N PHE A 456 15.42 9.97 -17.97
CA PHE A 456 15.98 10.22 -19.30
C PHE A 456 16.54 11.65 -19.42
N TYR A 457 15.76 12.67 -19.06
CA TYR A 457 16.20 14.06 -19.16
C TYR A 457 17.39 14.38 -18.26
N VAL A 458 17.51 13.74 -17.11
CA VAL A 458 18.64 13.91 -16.17
C VAL A 458 19.84 13.04 -16.56
N GLY A 459 19.66 12.02 -17.39
CA GLY A 459 20.70 11.04 -17.76
C GLY A 459 20.95 10.01 -16.67
N ALA A 460 19.90 9.56 -15.96
CA ALA A 460 20.00 8.61 -14.86
C ALA A 460 19.39 7.25 -15.24
N ARG A 461 20.12 6.15 -15.05
CA ARG A 461 19.65 4.78 -15.27
C ARG A 461 18.89 4.21 -14.09
N THR A 462 19.22 4.67 -12.89
CA THR A 462 18.68 4.18 -11.61
C THR A 462 18.26 5.35 -10.70
N ILE A 463 17.46 5.06 -9.69
CA ILE A 463 17.08 6.08 -8.69
C ILE A 463 18.29 6.66 -7.94
N PRO A 464 19.28 5.85 -7.49
CA PRO A 464 20.51 6.42 -6.92
C PRO A 464 21.25 7.38 -7.86
N GLU A 465 21.30 7.08 -9.15
CA GLU A 465 21.86 8.01 -10.15
C GLU A 465 21.03 9.28 -10.29
N LEU A 466 19.70 9.17 -10.31
CA LEU A 466 18.81 10.32 -10.33
C LEU A 466 19.04 11.24 -9.14
N LYS A 467 19.17 10.68 -7.93
CA LYS A 467 19.49 11.43 -6.70
C LYS A 467 20.85 12.12 -6.77
N SER A 468 21.84 11.49 -7.37
CA SER A 468 23.20 12.04 -7.45
C SER A 468 23.41 13.04 -8.59
N LYS A 469 22.78 12.83 -9.75
CA LYS A 469 22.91 13.65 -10.95
C LYS A 469 21.92 14.81 -10.98
N GLY A 470 20.73 14.64 -10.37
CA GLY A 470 19.66 15.63 -10.37
C GLY A 470 20.07 16.94 -9.71
N LYS A 471 19.79 18.05 -10.39
CA LYS A 471 20.04 19.40 -9.90
C LYS A 471 18.79 20.24 -10.06
N PHE A 472 18.48 21.03 -9.04
CA PHE A 472 17.36 21.96 -9.08
C PHE A 472 17.76 23.33 -9.58
N VAL A 473 16.85 23.95 -10.34
CA VAL A 473 16.75 25.39 -10.49
C VAL A 473 15.51 25.88 -9.75
N ARG A 474 15.64 26.98 -9.03
CA ARG A 474 14.48 27.66 -8.42
C ARG A 474 13.77 28.47 -9.50
N ILE A 475 12.46 28.44 -9.52
CA ILE A 475 11.64 29.18 -10.47
C ILE A 475 10.77 30.22 -9.75
N THR A 476 10.33 31.20 -10.50
CA THR A 476 9.37 32.22 -10.03
C THR A 476 7.94 31.76 -10.30
N ALA A 477 6.93 32.45 -9.74
CA ALA A 477 5.55 32.22 -10.11
C ALA A 477 5.27 32.40 -11.62
N ALA A 478 6.03 33.28 -12.29
CA ALA A 478 5.96 33.42 -13.75
C ALA A 478 6.52 32.17 -14.46
N GLY A 479 7.64 31.61 -13.99
CA GLY A 479 8.20 30.37 -14.51
C GLY A 479 7.29 29.17 -14.28
N LEU A 480 6.58 29.12 -13.14
CA LEU A 480 5.57 28.11 -12.90
C LEU A 480 4.41 28.22 -13.90
N LYS A 481 3.90 29.42 -14.15
CA LYS A 481 2.86 29.65 -15.16
C LYS A 481 3.31 29.24 -16.57
N GLU A 482 4.56 29.53 -16.95
CA GLU A 482 5.16 29.11 -18.23
C GLU A 482 5.25 27.57 -18.33
N SER A 483 5.43 26.87 -17.22
CA SER A 483 5.55 25.40 -17.17
C SER A 483 4.25 24.67 -17.47
N HIS A 484 3.11 25.32 -17.37
CA HIS A 484 1.80 24.79 -17.74
C HIS A 484 1.42 25.23 -19.16
N PRO A 485 0.65 24.43 -19.92
CA PRO A 485 0.06 24.88 -21.18
C PRO A 485 -0.66 26.21 -21.01
N HIS A 486 -0.31 27.20 -21.81
CA HIS A 486 -0.87 28.54 -21.79
C HIS A 486 -1.17 29.02 -23.21
N ASP A 487 -2.06 30.00 -23.34
CA ASP A 487 -2.48 30.60 -24.61
C ASP A 487 -3.10 29.61 -25.63
N VAL A 488 -3.58 28.45 -25.13
CA VAL A 488 -4.31 27.43 -25.92
C VAL A 488 -5.51 26.92 -25.15
N GLN A 489 -6.58 26.58 -25.90
CA GLN A 489 -7.72 25.86 -25.34
C GLN A 489 -7.49 24.36 -25.48
N MET A 490 -7.49 23.63 -24.36
CA MET A 490 -7.39 22.18 -24.37
C MET A 490 -8.67 21.57 -24.91
N VAL A 491 -8.59 20.85 -26.02
CA VAL A 491 -9.73 20.16 -26.67
C VAL A 491 -9.74 18.67 -26.37
N VAL A 492 -8.60 18.09 -26.00
CA VAL A 492 -8.45 16.68 -25.59
C VAL A 492 -7.61 16.65 -24.31
N GLU A 493 -8.15 16.02 -23.27
CA GLU A 493 -7.40 15.82 -22.01
C GLU A 493 -6.30 14.77 -22.23
N ALA A 494 -5.08 15.07 -21.78
CA ALA A 494 -4.01 14.07 -21.71
C ALA A 494 -4.21 13.18 -20.48
N PRO A 495 -3.88 11.88 -20.54
CA PRO A 495 -4.10 10.96 -19.41
C PRO A 495 -3.29 11.34 -18.16
N ASN A 496 -2.19 12.05 -18.33
CA ASN A 496 -1.24 12.46 -17.29
C ASN A 496 -1.26 13.97 -16.98
N TYR A 497 -2.13 14.74 -17.64
CA TYR A 497 -2.31 16.16 -17.38
C TYR A 497 -3.79 16.54 -17.39
N LYS A 498 -4.27 17.07 -16.26
CA LYS A 498 -5.62 17.63 -16.10
C LYS A 498 -5.50 19.01 -15.46
N ARG A 499 -6.25 19.96 -15.96
CA ARG A 499 -6.28 21.34 -15.44
C ARG A 499 -7.50 21.57 -14.57
#